data_be66ae3cb8453f668318eec0efd69cdc
#
_entry.id   be66ae3cb8453f668318eec0efd69cdc
#
_cell.length_a   1.000
_cell.length_b   1.000
_cell.length_c   1.000
_cell.angle_alpha   90.00
_cell.angle_beta   90.00
_cell.angle_gamma   90.00
#
_symmetry.space_group_name_H-M   'P 1'
#
loop_
_entity.id
_entity.type
_entity.pdbx_description
1 polymer ?
#
loop_
_entity_poly.entity_id
_entity_poly.type
_entity_poly.pdbx_seq_one_letter_code
_entity_poly.pdbx_strand_id
1 'polypeptide(L)'
;KIIAIQPEKENWRLDLEGEKPYPKLVVYVKAEEMAEEMAEEAESQAAVVEKYGIGERICVIGELKRFRHLGNPGEFDYAAYYHAQGYGGQMYGEGVRKAGGSVSPYFQGIYSLKRRAADILERICEKEDLGIFQSVVLGDKSSLEEDTRKLYQRNGISHLLAVSGLHISM
;
A
#
# COMPACT_ATOMS: atom_id res chain seq x y z
N LYS A 1 -1.13 -3.60 -14.79
CA LYS A 1 -1.95 -4.50 -13.96
C LYS A 1 -1.69 -4.20 -12.48
N ILE A 2 -2.73 -4.13 -11.70
CA ILE A 2 -2.63 -3.85 -10.26
C ILE A 2 -2.09 -5.07 -9.52
N ILE A 3 -1.03 -4.86 -8.72
CA ILE A 3 -0.45 -5.88 -7.85
C ILE A 3 -0.90 -5.64 -6.40
N ALA A 4 -0.87 -4.37 -5.94
CA ALA A 4 -1.29 -4.00 -4.60
C ALA A 4 -1.87 -2.58 -4.57
N ILE A 5 -2.73 -2.31 -3.59
CA ILE A 5 -3.34 -1.01 -3.32
C ILE A 5 -3.18 -0.74 -1.83
N GLN A 6 -2.63 0.41 -1.47
CA GLN A 6 -2.39 0.80 -0.09
C GLN A 6 -2.66 2.29 0.10
N PRO A 7 -3.32 2.71 1.19
CA PRO A 7 -3.42 4.12 1.54
C PRO A 7 -2.07 4.62 2.04
N GLU A 8 -1.68 5.82 1.65
CA GLU A 8 -0.46 6.47 2.12
C GLU A 8 -0.71 7.97 2.35
N LYS A 9 -1.06 8.34 3.59
CA LYS A 9 -1.44 9.71 4.00
C LYS A 9 -2.61 10.24 3.17
N GLU A 10 -2.36 11.24 2.34
CA GLU A 10 -3.35 11.90 1.46
C GLU A 10 -3.43 11.27 0.07
N ASN A 11 -2.64 10.22 -0.19
CA ASN A 11 -2.54 9.58 -1.49
C ASN A 11 -2.89 8.10 -1.41
N TRP A 12 -3.20 7.54 -2.57
CA TRP A 12 -3.24 6.10 -2.77
C TRP A 12 -1.95 5.65 -3.45
N ARG A 13 -1.32 4.65 -2.87
CA ARG A 13 -0.21 3.96 -3.50
C ARG A 13 -0.71 2.73 -4.22
N LEU A 14 -0.46 2.68 -5.52
CA LEU A 14 -0.76 1.56 -6.39
C LEU A 14 0.57 0.95 -6.85
N ASP A 15 0.78 -0.32 -6.55
CA ASP A 15 1.89 -1.07 -7.11
C ASP A 15 1.39 -1.71 -8.40
N LEU A 16 1.97 -1.32 -9.54
CA LEU A 16 1.56 -1.76 -10.86
C LEU A 16 2.63 -2.62 -11.53
N GLU A 17 2.19 -3.72 -12.14
CA GLU A 17 2.96 -4.44 -13.14
C GLU A 17 2.78 -3.71 -14.46
N GLY A 18 3.86 -3.12 -14.96
CA GLY A 18 3.90 -2.38 -16.21
C GLY A 18 4.33 -3.23 -17.39
N GLU A 19 4.42 -2.58 -18.56
CA GLU A 19 5.03 -3.15 -19.74
C GLU A 19 6.51 -2.74 -19.81
N LYS A 20 7.32 -3.49 -20.57
CA LYS A 20 8.73 -3.15 -20.75
C LYS A 20 8.88 -1.71 -21.27
N PRO A 21 9.85 -0.92 -20.80
CA PRO A 21 11.03 -1.32 -20.01
C PRO A 21 10.82 -1.26 -18.49
N TYR A 22 9.64 -0.92 -17.98
CA TYR A 22 9.36 -0.76 -16.55
C TYR A 22 8.49 -1.91 -16.03
N PRO A 23 9.10 -3.02 -15.55
CA PRO A 23 8.33 -4.20 -15.14
C PRO A 23 7.41 -3.95 -13.95
N LYS A 24 7.82 -3.07 -13.02
CA LYS A 24 7.00 -2.63 -11.90
C LYS A 24 7.14 -1.13 -11.68
N LEU A 25 6.03 -0.48 -11.34
CA LEU A 25 5.94 0.94 -11.01
C LEU A 25 5.22 1.14 -9.70
N VAL A 26 5.70 2.07 -8.90
CA VAL A 26 4.95 2.62 -7.77
C VAL A 26 4.22 3.85 -8.28
N VAL A 27 2.90 3.88 -8.13
CA VAL A 27 2.07 5.00 -8.58
C VAL A 27 1.38 5.62 -7.38
N TYR A 28 1.54 6.92 -7.21
CA TYR A 28 0.87 7.72 -6.20
C TYR A 28 -0.24 8.51 -6.86
N VAL A 29 -1.47 8.34 -6.40
CA VAL A 29 -2.64 9.07 -6.88
C VAL A 29 -3.29 9.76 -5.68
N LYS A 30 -3.65 11.02 -5.83
CA LYS A 30 -4.37 11.73 -4.77
C LYS A 30 -5.74 11.12 -4.52
N ALA A 31 -6.16 11.13 -3.26
CA ALA A 31 -7.46 10.61 -2.87
C ALA A 31 -8.61 11.30 -3.62
N GLU A 32 -8.51 12.61 -3.81
CA GLU A 32 -9.48 13.43 -4.57
C GLU A 32 -9.64 12.95 -6.02
N GLU A 33 -8.54 12.68 -6.71
CA GLU A 33 -8.55 12.22 -8.11
C GLU A 33 -9.09 10.79 -8.28
N MET A 34 -8.93 9.97 -7.24
CA MET A 34 -9.58 8.66 -7.18
C MET A 34 -11.09 8.80 -6.86
N ALA A 35 -11.47 9.82 -6.09
CA ALA A 35 -12.84 10.11 -5.71
C ALA A 35 -13.67 10.73 -6.84
N GLU A 36 -13.09 11.60 -7.69
CA GLU A 36 -13.81 12.21 -8.83
C GLU A 36 -14.41 11.18 -9.80
N GLU A 37 -13.76 10.04 -9.95
CA GLU A 37 -14.36 8.91 -10.68
C GLU A 37 -15.34 8.06 -9.85
N MET A 38 -15.43 8.31 -8.54
CA MET A 38 -16.18 7.50 -7.57
C MET A 38 -17.23 8.38 -6.88
N ALA A 39 -18.26 8.85 -7.56
CA ALA A 39 -19.35 9.62 -6.94
C ALA A 39 -19.49 9.40 -5.40
N GLU A 40 -19.08 10.39 -4.61
CA GLU A 40 -19.34 10.63 -3.17
C GLU A 40 -19.01 9.54 -2.11
N GLU A 41 -18.63 8.30 -2.44
CA GLU A 41 -18.46 7.23 -1.43
C GLU A 41 -17.01 6.80 -1.15
N ALA A 42 -16.01 7.49 -1.68
CA ALA A 42 -14.63 6.99 -1.76
C ALA A 42 -13.70 7.33 -0.59
N GLU A 43 -14.22 7.63 0.60
CA GLU A 43 -13.35 7.88 1.78
C GLU A 43 -12.73 6.62 2.38
N SER A 44 -13.20 5.42 2.04
CA SER A 44 -12.70 4.18 2.62
C SER A 44 -11.80 3.38 1.67
N GLN A 45 -10.74 2.81 2.22
CA GLN A 45 -9.86 1.85 1.52
C GLN A 45 -10.66 0.74 0.82
N ALA A 46 -11.77 0.34 1.42
CA ALA A 46 -12.66 -0.67 0.92
C ALA A 46 -13.28 -0.29 -0.43
N ALA A 47 -13.77 0.93 -0.57
CA ALA A 47 -14.41 1.39 -1.80
C ALA A 47 -13.41 1.47 -2.96
N VAL A 48 -12.19 1.94 -2.71
CA VAL A 48 -11.14 1.99 -3.74
C VAL A 48 -10.74 0.60 -4.23
N VAL A 49 -10.55 -0.36 -3.32
CA VAL A 49 -10.21 -1.75 -3.70
C VAL A 49 -11.40 -2.47 -4.33
N GLU A 50 -12.64 -2.13 -3.96
CA GLU A 50 -13.82 -2.68 -4.58
C GLU A 50 -13.99 -2.18 -6.02
N LYS A 51 -13.68 -0.90 -6.27
CA LYS A 51 -13.69 -0.34 -7.63
C LYS A 51 -12.50 -0.83 -8.46
N TYR A 52 -11.30 -0.83 -7.90
CA TYR A 52 -10.07 -1.23 -8.58
C TYR A 52 -9.56 -2.55 -8.00
N GLY A 53 -10.05 -3.67 -8.50
CA GLY A 53 -9.66 -5.00 -8.01
C GLY A 53 -8.21 -5.36 -8.32
N ILE A 54 -7.57 -6.11 -7.41
CA ILE A 54 -6.22 -6.64 -7.65
C ILE A 54 -6.26 -7.59 -8.86
N GLY A 55 -5.39 -7.34 -9.83
CA GLY A 55 -5.34 -8.08 -11.09
C GLY A 55 -5.95 -7.32 -12.27
N GLU A 56 -6.79 -6.32 -12.05
CA GLU A 56 -7.31 -5.48 -13.12
C GLU A 56 -6.22 -4.66 -13.82
N ARG A 57 -6.46 -4.31 -15.06
CA ARG A 57 -5.63 -3.39 -15.82
C ARG A 57 -6.20 -1.98 -15.68
N ILE A 58 -5.33 -1.05 -15.37
CA ILE A 58 -5.65 0.37 -15.34
C ILE A 58 -4.70 1.14 -16.24
N CYS A 59 -5.19 2.24 -16.79
CA CYS A 59 -4.39 3.26 -17.44
C CYS A 59 -4.26 4.42 -16.47
N VAL A 60 -3.03 4.80 -16.16
CA VAL A 60 -2.73 5.97 -15.32
C VAL A 60 -2.07 7.02 -16.19
N ILE A 61 -2.56 8.24 -16.09
CA ILE A 61 -1.98 9.42 -16.73
C ILE A 61 -1.27 10.20 -15.64
N GLY A 62 -0.02 10.59 -15.86
CA GLY A 62 0.74 11.32 -14.86
C GLY A 62 2.22 11.42 -15.18
N GLU A 63 2.98 11.99 -14.26
CA GLU A 63 4.41 12.22 -14.40
C GLU A 63 5.23 11.02 -13.92
N LEU A 64 5.99 10.40 -14.82
CA LEU A 64 6.90 9.32 -14.48
C LEU A 64 8.25 9.88 -14.03
N LYS A 65 8.70 9.52 -12.84
CA LYS A 65 10.00 9.91 -12.27
C LYS A 65 10.86 8.67 -11.98
N ARG A 66 12.15 8.82 -12.15
CA ARG A 66 13.11 7.83 -11.64
C ARG A 66 13.27 8.00 -10.15
N PHE A 67 13.55 6.91 -9.45
CA PHE A 67 13.94 6.99 -8.05
C PHE A 67 15.24 7.80 -7.93
N ARG A 68 15.25 8.73 -6.98
CA ARG A 68 16.40 9.59 -6.75
C ARG A 68 17.39 8.87 -5.83
N HIS A 69 18.64 8.77 -6.26
CA HIS A 69 19.72 8.40 -5.38
C HIS A 69 20.02 9.56 -4.44
N LEU A 70 20.03 9.30 -3.15
CA LEU A 70 20.39 10.28 -2.15
C LEU A 70 21.91 10.27 -2.00
N GLY A 71 22.52 11.47 -2.02
CA GLY A 71 23.97 11.63 -2.05
C GLY A 71 24.63 11.74 -0.69
N ASN A 72 23.87 11.70 0.42
CA ASN A 72 24.43 11.90 1.76
C ASN A 72 24.87 10.57 2.38
N PRO A 73 26.08 10.48 2.94
CA PRO A 73 26.52 9.28 3.66
C PRO A 73 25.60 8.98 4.85
N GLY A 74 25.12 7.73 4.94
CA GLY A 74 24.25 7.25 6.02
C GLY A 74 22.75 7.47 5.79
N GLU A 75 22.35 8.09 4.70
CA GLU A 75 20.95 8.23 4.31
C GLU A 75 20.46 6.94 3.62
N PHE A 76 19.18 6.60 3.83
CA PHE A 76 18.60 5.40 3.22
C PHE A 76 18.44 5.58 1.70
N ASP A 77 19.07 4.71 0.91
CA ASP A 77 18.96 4.74 -0.55
C ASP A 77 17.65 4.09 -1.02
N TYR A 78 16.63 4.93 -1.19
CA TYR A 78 15.33 4.52 -1.71
C TYR A 78 15.43 3.93 -3.12
N ALA A 79 16.32 4.44 -3.97
CA ALA A 79 16.48 3.94 -5.32
C ALA A 79 17.01 2.51 -5.32
N ALA A 80 18.07 2.23 -4.56
CA ALA A 80 18.59 0.88 -4.40
C ALA A 80 17.56 -0.08 -3.81
N TYR A 81 16.80 0.37 -2.81
CA TYR A 81 15.75 -0.42 -2.17
C TYR A 81 14.64 -0.83 -3.15
N TYR A 82 14.08 0.12 -3.91
CA TYR A 82 13.02 -0.17 -4.87
C TYR A 82 13.51 -0.96 -6.07
N HIS A 83 14.72 -0.68 -6.56
CA HIS A 83 15.32 -1.47 -7.65
C HIS A 83 15.57 -2.92 -7.24
N ALA A 84 15.99 -3.18 -6.01
CA ALA A 84 16.13 -4.55 -5.49
C ALA A 84 14.79 -5.33 -5.46
N GLN A 85 13.67 -4.63 -5.34
CA GLN A 85 12.32 -5.21 -5.42
C GLN A 85 11.76 -5.28 -6.86
N GLY A 86 12.53 -4.85 -7.85
CA GLY A 86 12.17 -4.89 -9.26
C GLY A 86 11.31 -3.72 -9.74
N TYR A 87 11.22 -2.61 -8.96
CA TYR A 87 10.55 -1.40 -9.42
C TYR A 87 11.48 -0.55 -10.29
N GLY A 88 10.99 -0.12 -11.46
CA GLY A 88 11.74 0.69 -12.40
C GLY A 88 11.57 2.20 -12.23
N GLY A 89 10.56 2.64 -11.49
CA GLY A 89 10.28 4.06 -11.29
C GLY A 89 9.05 4.30 -10.43
N GLN A 90 8.79 5.57 -10.18
CA GLN A 90 7.60 6.06 -9.50
C GLN A 90 6.83 7.00 -10.41
N MET A 91 5.51 7.02 -10.30
CA MET A 91 4.64 7.89 -11.07
C MET A 91 3.70 8.65 -10.13
N TYR A 92 3.50 9.91 -10.41
CA TYR A 92 2.46 10.71 -9.77
C TYR A 92 1.30 10.82 -10.75
N GLY A 93 0.21 10.10 -10.45
CA GLY A 93 -0.97 10.00 -11.31
C GLY A 93 -1.89 11.20 -11.10
N GLU A 94 -2.36 11.76 -12.21
CA GLU A 94 -3.35 12.85 -12.27
C GLU A 94 -4.72 12.32 -12.73
N GLY A 95 -4.78 11.06 -13.12
CA GLY A 95 -6.02 10.39 -13.51
C GLY A 95 -5.82 8.89 -13.66
N VAL A 96 -6.84 8.13 -13.25
CA VAL A 96 -6.85 6.67 -13.31
C VAL A 96 -8.11 6.22 -14.04
N ARG A 97 -7.95 5.37 -15.05
CA ARG A 97 -9.09 4.76 -15.78
C ARG A 97 -8.94 3.26 -15.83
N LYS A 98 -10.04 2.56 -15.71
CA LYS A 98 -10.07 1.11 -15.98
C LYS A 98 -9.79 0.84 -17.44
N ALA A 99 -8.85 -0.08 -17.69
CA ALA A 99 -8.48 -0.53 -19.03
C ALA A 99 -8.90 -1.99 -19.30
N GLY A 100 -9.74 -2.56 -18.41
CA GLY A 100 -10.20 -3.93 -18.49
C GLY A 100 -9.35 -4.91 -17.69
N GLY A 101 -9.50 -6.20 -17.94
CA GLY A 101 -8.87 -7.26 -17.16
C GLY A 101 -9.86 -7.93 -16.20
N SER A 102 -9.42 -9.00 -15.55
CA SER A 102 -10.21 -9.71 -14.57
C SER A 102 -9.57 -9.57 -13.18
N VAL A 103 -10.40 -9.34 -12.20
CA VAL A 103 -9.99 -9.40 -10.79
C VAL A 103 -9.52 -10.81 -10.49
N SER A 104 -8.39 -10.95 -9.82
CA SER A 104 -7.92 -12.25 -9.38
C SER A 104 -8.72 -12.72 -8.17
N PRO A 105 -9.50 -13.81 -8.27
CA PRO A 105 -10.33 -14.28 -7.16
C PRO A 105 -9.50 -14.70 -5.96
N TYR A 106 -8.29 -15.19 -6.18
CA TYR A 106 -7.35 -15.57 -5.12
C TYR A 106 -6.93 -14.36 -4.28
N PHE A 107 -6.44 -13.29 -4.92
CA PHE A 107 -6.01 -12.09 -4.20
C PHE A 107 -7.20 -11.34 -3.58
N GLN A 108 -8.35 -11.34 -4.26
CA GLN A 108 -9.57 -10.78 -3.71
C GLN A 108 -10.03 -11.54 -2.44
N GLY A 109 -9.89 -12.85 -2.44
CA GLY A 109 -10.16 -13.70 -1.27
C GLY A 109 -9.25 -13.38 -0.09
N ILE A 110 -7.94 -13.25 -0.33
CA ILE A 110 -6.96 -12.87 0.69
C ILE A 110 -7.29 -11.48 1.25
N TYR A 111 -7.58 -10.52 0.38
CA TYR A 111 -7.96 -9.18 0.79
C TYR A 111 -9.22 -9.17 1.67
N SER A 112 -10.26 -9.91 1.24
CA SER A 112 -11.50 -10.03 2.00
C SER A 112 -11.29 -10.67 3.38
N LEU A 113 -10.40 -11.67 3.46
CA LEU A 113 -10.02 -12.30 4.71
C LEU A 113 -9.29 -11.32 5.65
N LYS A 114 -8.32 -10.58 5.09
CA LYS A 114 -7.57 -9.55 5.82
C LYS A 114 -8.50 -8.47 6.38
N ARG A 115 -9.46 -8.01 5.57
CA ARG A 115 -10.46 -7.03 5.99
C ARG A 115 -11.34 -7.56 7.12
N ARG A 116 -11.87 -8.80 7.00
CA ARG A 116 -12.67 -9.41 8.08
C ARG A 116 -11.88 -9.53 9.38
N ALA A 117 -10.59 -9.87 9.29
CA ALA A 117 -9.74 -9.92 10.47
C ALA A 117 -9.53 -8.52 11.09
N ALA A 118 -9.37 -7.47 10.27
CA ALA A 118 -9.32 -6.09 10.75
C ALA A 118 -10.62 -5.68 11.46
N ASP A 119 -11.78 -5.96 10.86
CA ASP A 119 -13.11 -5.67 11.46
C ASP A 119 -13.29 -6.40 12.80
N ILE A 120 -12.76 -7.62 12.95
CA ILE A 120 -12.79 -8.36 14.21
C ILE A 120 -11.89 -7.68 15.24
N LEU A 121 -10.66 -7.30 14.85
CA LEU A 121 -9.74 -6.61 15.75
C LEU A 121 -10.32 -5.29 16.26
N GLU A 122 -10.96 -4.50 15.39
CA GLU A 122 -11.64 -3.26 15.79
C GLU A 122 -12.75 -3.45 16.83
N ARG A 123 -13.40 -4.62 16.83
CA ARG A 123 -14.45 -4.94 17.80
C ARG A 123 -13.95 -5.44 19.14
N ILE A 124 -12.77 -6.07 19.19
CA ILE A 124 -12.24 -6.72 20.39
C ILE A 124 -11.12 -5.95 21.06
N CYS A 125 -10.41 -5.07 20.32
CA CYS A 125 -9.29 -4.30 20.84
C CYS A 125 -9.73 -2.89 21.26
N GLU A 126 -9.08 -2.34 22.27
CA GLU A 126 -9.19 -0.93 22.59
C GLU A 126 -8.48 -0.08 21.51
N LYS A 127 -8.94 1.16 21.33
CA LYS A 127 -8.42 2.03 20.27
C LYS A 127 -6.91 2.27 20.34
N GLU A 128 -6.37 2.32 21.58
CA GLU A 128 -4.94 2.53 21.82
C GLU A 128 -4.07 1.36 21.36
N ASP A 129 -4.59 0.14 21.48
CA ASP A 129 -3.86 -1.09 21.14
C ASP A 129 -4.12 -1.57 19.71
N LEU A 130 -5.19 -1.09 19.08
CA LEU A 130 -5.65 -1.54 17.77
C LEU A 130 -4.54 -1.47 16.72
N GLY A 131 -3.82 -0.35 16.64
CA GLY A 131 -2.73 -0.16 15.67
C GLY A 131 -1.59 -1.15 15.86
N ILE A 132 -1.30 -1.54 17.10
CA ILE A 132 -0.29 -2.54 17.43
C ILE A 132 -0.76 -3.92 16.95
N PHE A 133 -1.99 -4.31 17.29
CA PHE A 133 -2.55 -5.61 16.86
C PHE A 133 -2.68 -5.71 15.34
N GLN A 134 -3.12 -4.65 14.66
CA GLN A 134 -3.17 -4.62 13.19
C GLN A 134 -1.79 -4.76 12.57
N SER A 135 -0.77 -4.10 13.12
CA SER A 135 0.60 -4.22 12.62
C SER A 135 1.20 -5.62 12.83
N VAL A 136 0.91 -6.24 13.98
CA VAL A 136 1.43 -7.56 14.36
C VAL A 136 0.70 -8.69 13.63
N VAL A 137 -0.62 -8.65 13.59
CA VAL A 137 -1.44 -9.76 13.05
C VAL A 137 -1.62 -9.65 11.54
N LEU A 138 -1.89 -8.44 11.03
CA LEU A 138 -2.21 -8.22 9.62
C LEU A 138 -1.03 -7.69 8.80
N GLY A 139 0.07 -7.31 9.47
CA GLY A 139 1.20 -6.64 8.84
C GLY A 139 0.88 -5.22 8.39
N ASP A 140 -0.24 -4.64 8.85
CA ASP A 140 -0.69 -3.30 8.50
C ASP A 140 -0.16 -2.28 9.51
N LYS A 141 0.75 -1.43 9.04
CA LYS A 141 1.40 -0.39 9.85
C LYS A 141 0.78 0.99 9.67
N SER A 142 -0.25 1.11 8.85
CA SER A 142 -0.88 2.39 8.52
C SER A 142 -1.58 3.02 9.73
N SER A 143 -2.15 2.18 10.59
CA SER A 143 -2.86 2.58 11.81
C SER A 143 -1.95 2.75 13.04
N LEU A 144 -0.64 2.51 12.90
CA LEU A 144 0.29 2.62 14.02
C LEU A 144 0.68 4.08 14.24
N GLU A 145 0.35 4.61 15.42
CA GLU A 145 0.73 5.96 15.82
C GLU A 145 2.26 6.16 15.78
N GLU A 146 2.69 7.33 15.33
CA GLU A 146 4.10 7.63 15.16
C GLU A 146 4.86 7.60 16.49
N ASP A 147 4.24 7.99 17.59
CA ASP A 147 4.84 7.96 18.92
C ASP A 147 5.03 6.53 19.43
N THR A 148 4.06 5.66 19.19
CA THR A 148 4.19 4.21 19.46
C THR A 148 5.31 3.61 18.63
N ARG A 149 5.40 3.94 17.36
CA ARG A 149 6.48 3.49 16.48
C ARG A 149 7.86 3.95 16.99
N LYS A 150 8.00 5.20 17.41
CA LYS A 150 9.23 5.74 18.01
C LYS A 150 9.58 5.03 19.33
N LEU A 151 8.59 4.71 20.15
CA LEU A 151 8.77 3.96 21.39
C LEU A 151 9.37 2.57 21.12
N TYR A 152 8.82 1.83 20.16
CA TYR A 152 9.33 0.52 19.75
C TYR A 152 10.75 0.61 19.16
N GLN A 153 11.06 1.67 18.41
CA GLN A 153 12.39 1.91 17.88
C GLN A 153 13.41 2.20 19.00
N ARG A 154 13.06 3.06 19.95
CA ARG A 154 13.94 3.41 21.09
C ARG A 154 14.25 2.22 22.00
N ASN A 155 13.30 1.31 22.16
CA ASN A 155 13.46 0.08 22.94
C ASN A 155 14.11 -1.06 22.16
N GLY A 156 14.50 -0.85 20.89
CA GLY A 156 15.16 -1.87 20.07
C GLY A 156 14.26 -3.04 19.63
N ILE A 157 12.95 -2.95 19.87
CA ILE A 157 11.97 -4.02 19.58
C ILE A 157 11.17 -3.76 18.29
N SER A 158 11.59 -2.80 17.48
CA SER A 158 10.93 -2.49 16.19
C SER A 158 10.88 -3.68 15.23
N HIS A 159 11.78 -4.65 15.40
CA HIS A 159 11.77 -5.89 14.62
C HIS A 159 10.51 -6.74 14.87
N LEU A 160 9.89 -6.67 16.05
CA LEU A 160 8.64 -7.38 16.34
C LEU A 160 7.50 -6.87 15.45
N LEU A 161 7.47 -5.57 15.15
CA LEU A 161 6.50 -4.99 14.23
C LEU A 161 6.79 -5.33 12.75
N ALA A 162 8.02 -5.76 12.44
CA ALA A 162 8.43 -6.08 11.09
C ALA A 162 8.29 -7.58 10.75
N VAL A 163 8.52 -8.45 11.72
CA VAL A 163 8.63 -9.90 11.54
C VAL A 163 7.27 -10.60 11.47
N SER A 164 6.27 -10.09 12.20
CA SER A 164 4.99 -10.77 12.36
C SER A 164 4.20 -10.97 11.06
N GLY A 165 4.25 -9.99 10.13
CA GLY A 165 3.57 -10.12 8.84
C GLY A 165 4.19 -11.14 7.89
N LEU A 166 5.47 -11.46 8.04
CA LEU A 166 6.18 -12.43 7.19
C LEU A 166 6.01 -13.88 7.66
N HIS A 167 5.87 -14.13 8.96
CA HIS A 167 5.75 -15.48 9.50
C HIS A 167 4.36 -16.10 9.32
N ILE A 168 3.32 -15.30 9.09
CA ILE A 168 1.96 -15.79 8.84
C ILE A 168 1.72 -16.04 7.33
N SER A 169 2.58 -15.53 6.46
CA SER A 169 2.46 -15.66 5.01
C SER A 169 3.25 -16.84 4.41
N MET A 170 3.90 -17.64 5.22
CA MET A 170 4.44 -18.95 4.87
C MET A 170 3.51 -20.05 5.37
#